data_6673f09730c205b80bb6554bee7daf4b
#
_entry.id   6673f09730c205b80bb6554bee7daf4b
#
_cell.length_a   1.000
_cell.length_b   1.000
_cell.length_c   1.000
_cell.angle_alpha   90.00
_cell.angle_beta   90.00
_cell.angle_gamma   90.00
#
_symmetry.space_group_name_H-M   'P 1'
#
loop_
_entity.id
_entity.type
_entity.pdbx_description
1 polymer ?
#
loop_
_entity_poly.entity_id
_entity_poly.type
_entity_poly.pdbx_seq_one_letter_code
_entity_poly.pdbx_strand_id
1 'polypeptide(L)'
;MLMVFWNSRPIFFLMCLIFFNSVYANEYETRVKQVDTMLQNDEYVLAADLDYHFSEQATEALKNGVPLFWNIKIKVKKRRNFWFDKTEEKHEIRYRLQYHALLKMYRVRNENTHIVSNFSTLTAALDGMATIRNLPVIQKSKLSPNALYLVDIKIDFEDSELPLPLQTQVILNSQWQLSSNWTQWTLSNETH
;
A
#
# COMPACT_ATOMS: atom_id res chain seq x y z
N MET A 1 29.96 -35.94 -53.94
CA MET A 1 30.27 -35.19 -52.73
C MET A 1 29.16 -34.14 -52.58
N LEU A 2 28.08 -34.53 -51.82
CA LEU A 2 26.86 -33.68 -51.67
C LEU A 2 26.96 -32.98 -50.32
N MET A 3 27.11 -31.66 -50.33
CA MET A 3 27.02 -30.81 -49.14
C MET A 3 25.54 -30.61 -48.78
N VAL A 4 25.14 -31.13 -47.59
CA VAL A 4 23.84 -30.87 -46.98
C VAL A 4 23.99 -29.57 -46.18
N PHE A 5 23.39 -28.48 -46.71
CA PHE A 5 23.19 -27.24 -45.95
C PHE A 5 22.03 -27.44 -44.99
N TRP A 6 22.36 -27.61 -43.69
CA TRP A 6 21.36 -27.66 -42.60
C TRP A 6 20.90 -26.26 -42.32
N ASN A 7 19.67 -26.00 -42.70
CA ASN A 7 19.00 -24.71 -42.54
C ASN A 7 18.52 -24.49 -41.10
N SER A 8 19.35 -23.86 -40.27
CA SER A 8 19.07 -23.62 -38.83
C SER A 8 18.23 -22.38 -38.55
N ARG A 9 17.63 -21.75 -39.61
CA ARG A 9 16.85 -20.51 -39.50
C ARG A 9 15.50 -20.59 -38.74
N PRO A 10 14.73 -21.69 -38.73
CA PRO A 10 13.43 -21.71 -38.06
C PRO A 10 13.52 -21.83 -36.51
N ILE A 11 14.62 -22.35 -35.97
CA ILE A 11 14.75 -22.57 -34.50
C ILE A 11 14.97 -21.25 -33.75
N PHE A 12 15.67 -20.30 -34.36
CA PHE A 12 15.91 -18.98 -33.74
C PHE A 12 14.65 -18.11 -33.67
N PHE A 13 13.72 -18.29 -34.61
CA PHE A 13 12.44 -17.56 -34.63
C PHE A 13 11.44 -18.11 -33.61
N LEU A 14 11.50 -19.38 -33.31
CA LEU A 14 10.65 -20.02 -32.30
C LEU A 14 11.06 -19.64 -30.87
N MET A 15 12.35 -19.37 -30.65
CA MET A 15 12.88 -19.01 -29.32
C MET A 15 12.55 -17.56 -28.92
N CYS A 16 12.31 -16.67 -29.87
CA CYS A 16 11.87 -15.28 -29.60
C CYS A 16 10.40 -15.14 -29.20
N LEU A 17 9.55 -16.13 -29.48
CA LEU A 17 8.10 -16.09 -29.17
C LEU A 17 7.78 -16.42 -27.71
N ILE A 18 8.74 -16.93 -26.92
CA ILE A 18 8.49 -17.36 -25.53
C ILE A 18 8.68 -16.20 -24.53
N PHE A 19 9.20 -15.04 -24.93
CA PHE A 19 9.50 -13.91 -24.04
C PHE A 19 8.43 -12.81 -23.97
N PHE A 20 7.27 -12.99 -24.60
CA PHE A 20 6.12 -12.12 -24.33
C PHE A 20 5.38 -12.59 -23.07
N ASN A 21 6.07 -12.54 -21.90
CA ASN A 21 5.37 -12.50 -20.64
C ASN A 21 4.71 -11.13 -20.56
N SER A 22 3.41 -11.07 -20.88
CA SER A 22 2.59 -9.91 -20.56
C SER A 22 2.64 -9.73 -19.05
N VAL A 23 3.38 -8.74 -18.58
CA VAL A 23 3.29 -8.26 -17.21
C VAL A 23 1.89 -7.67 -17.10
N TYR A 24 0.94 -8.48 -16.62
CA TYR A 24 -0.35 -7.96 -16.17
C TYR A 24 -0.06 -7.10 -14.93
N ALA A 25 -0.01 -5.78 -15.11
CA ALA A 25 -0.07 -4.87 -13.98
C ALA A 25 -1.39 -5.15 -13.25
N ASN A 26 -1.33 -5.44 -11.96
CA ASN A 26 -2.52 -5.61 -11.13
C ASN A 26 -3.29 -4.28 -11.12
N GLU A 27 -4.41 -4.24 -11.77
CA GLU A 27 -5.28 -3.05 -11.94
C GLU A 27 -5.87 -2.59 -10.59
N TYR A 28 -5.88 -3.46 -9.58
CA TYR A 28 -6.53 -3.24 -8.28
C TYR A 28 -5.53 -3.07 -7.12
N GLU A 29 -4.25 -2.85 -7.42
CA GLU A 29 -3.23 -2.69 -6.39
C GLU A 29 -3.31 -1.31 -5.74
N THR A 30 -3.54 -1.28 -4.43
CA THR A 30 -3.41 -0.08 -3.61
C THR A 30 -1.96 0.42 -3.62
N ARG A 31 -1.73 1.73 -3.72
CA ARG A 31 -0.39 2.30 -3.87
C ARG A 31 -0.14 3.47 -2.92
N VAL A 32 1.11 3.65 -2.55
CA VAL A 32 1.59 4.88 -1.92
C VAL A 32 2.10 5.79 -3.03
N LYS A 33 1.42 6.93 -3.27
CA LYS A 33 1.76 7.87 -4.37
C LYS A 33 2.92 8.76 -4.02
N GLN A 34 2.87 9.37 -2.84
CA GLN A 34 3.85 10.36 -2.41
C GLN A 34 4.02 10.29 -0.90
N VAL A 35 5.23 10.55 -0.45
CA VAL A 35 5.56 10.71 0.97
C VAL A 35 6.51 11.88 1.13
N ASP A 36 6.14 12.80 1.98
CA ASP A 36 6.98 13.93 2.37
C ASP A 36 7.22 13.87 3.88
N THR A 37 8.40 14.26 4.29
CA THR A 37 8.74 14.39 5.69
C THR A 37 9.34 15.77 5.95
N MET A 38 8.95 16.39 7.04
CA MET A 38 9.49 17.70 7.44
C MET A 38 9.76 17.74 8.94
N LEU A 39 10.71 18.56 9.36
CA LEU A 39 11.00 18.79 10.77
C LEU A 39 10.10 19.92 11.29
N GLN A 40 9.29 19.61 12.31
CA GLN A 40 8.46 20.58 13.01
C GLN A 40 8.68 20.44 14.52
N ASN A 41 9.00 21.52 15.22
CA ASN A 41 9.16 21.52 16.69
C ASN A 41 10.01 20.37 17.24
N ASP A 42 11.19 20.12 16.62
CA ASP A 42 12.11 19.01 16.95
C ASP A 42 11.53 17.58 16.76
N GLU A 43 10.45 17.46 16.01
CA GLU A 43 9.87 16.18 15.62
C GLU A 43 9.69 16.11 14.10
N TYR A 44 10.05 14.98 13.52
CA TYR A 44 9.75 14.72 12.10
C TYR A 44 8.30 14.31 11.97
N VAL A 45 7.56 15.05 11.13
CA VAL A 45 6.20 14.75 10.74
C VAL A 45 6.15 14.25 9.31
N LEU A 46 5.23 13.33 9.05
CA LEU A 46 5.02 12.70 7.76
C LEU A 46 3.69 13.16 7.16
N ALA A 47 3.73 13.48 5.87
CA ALA A 47 2.57 13.57 5.00
C ALA A 47 2.67 12.48 3.95
N ALA A 48 1.55 11.82 3.64
CA ALA A 48 1.50 10.82 2.58
C ALA A 48 0.17 10.90 1.81
N ASP A 49 0.27 10.65 0.52
CA ASP A 49 -0.88 10.47 -0.37
C ASP A 49 -0.91 9.01 -0.84
N LEU A 50 -2.04 8.37 -0.57
CA LEU A 50 -2.31 6.98 -0.85
C LEU A 50 -3.31 6.87 -2.00
N ASP A 51 -3.39 5.70 -2.63
CA ASP A 51 -4.31 5.43 -3.71
C ASP A 51 -4.94 4.06 -3.50
N TYR A 52 -6.24 4.04 -3.27
CA TYR A 52 -7.00 2.82 -3.04
C TYR A 52 -7.74 2.42 -4.31
N HIS A 53 -7.41 1.26 -4.85
CA HIS A 53 -8.12 0.68 -5.97
C HIS A 53 -9.07 -0.43 -5.50
N PHE A 54 -10.33 -0.30 -5.86
CA PHE A 54 -11.38 -1.25 -5.48
C PHE A 54 -11.82 -2.08 -6.67
N SER A 55 -11.83 -3.39 -6.49
CA SER A 55 -12.44 -4.31 -7.43
C SER A 55 -13.97 -4.28 -7.34
N GLU A 56 -14.64 -4.82 -8.35
CA GLU A 56 -16.08 -4.99 -8.30
C GLU A 56 -16.51 -5.89 -7.13
N GLN A 57 -15.77 -6.96 -6.85
CA GLN A 57 -16.06 -7.89 -5.75
C GLN A 57 -15.93 -7.23 -4.38
N ALA A 58 -14.86 -6.45 -4.15
CA ALA A 58 -14.71 -5.69 -2.91
C ALA A 58 -15.83 -4.65 -2.74
N THR A 59 -16.22 -3.99 -3.84
CA THR A 59 -17.33 -3.04 -3.85
C THR A 59 -18.66 -3.71 -3.55
N GLU A 60 -18.92 -4.89 -4.11
CA GLU A 60 -20.13 -5.67 -3.87
C GLU A 60 -20.19 -6.16 -2.41
N ALA A 61 -19.11 -6.71 -1.88
CA ALA A 61 -19.02 -7.11 -0.48
C ALA A 61 -19.33 -5.94 0.47
N LEU A 62 -18.73 -4.77 0.20
CA LEU A 62 -18.99 -3.55 0.97
C LEU A 62 -20.46 -3.14 0.91
N LYS A 63 -21.10 -3.13 -0.27
CA LYS A 63 -22.54 -2.83 -0.45
C LYS A 63 -23.44 -3.82 0.27
N ASN A 64 -23.02 -5.06 0.39
CA ASN A 64 -23.68 -6.10 1.17
C ASN A 64 -23.44 -5.99 2.68
N GLY A 65 -22.79 -4.91 3.13
CA GLY A 65 -22.60 -4.59 4.54
C GLY A 65 -21.36 -5.21 5.18
N VAL A 66 -20.50 -5.88 4.41
CA VAL A 66 -19.23 -6.42 4.92
C VAL A 66 -18.28 -5.25 5.21
N PRO A 67 -17.81 -5.07 6.46
CA PRO A 67 -16.80 -4.06 6.76
C PRO A 67 -15.44 -4.49 6.22
N LEU A 68 -14.71 -3.54 5.66
CA LEU A 68 -13.37 -3.75 5.15
C LEU A 68 -12.36 -2.96 5.99
N PHE A 69 -11.19 -3.57 6.27
CA PHE A 69 -10.19 -3.00 7.15
C PHE A 69 -8.84 -2.88 6.46
N TRP A 70 -8.16 -1.77 6.71
CA TRP A 70 -6.79 -1.53 6.27
C TRP A 70 -5.93 -1.07 7.43
N ASN A 71 -4.71 -1.59 7.49
CA ASN A 71 -3.68 -1.13 8.40
C ASN A 71 -2.53 -0.50 7.61
N ILE A 72 -2.34 0.81 7.76
CA ILE A 72 -1.23 1.55 7.17
C ILE A 72 -0.07 1.44 8.15
N LYS A 73 0.96 0.69 7.75
CA LYS A 73 2.15 0.41 8.55
C LYS A 73 3.28 1.34 8.10
N ILE A 74 3.81 2.12 9.04
CA ILE A 74 4.90 3.07 8.80
C ILE A 74 6.07 2.69 9.71
N LYS A 75 7.28 2.62 9.15
CA LYS A 75 8.50 2.31 9.90
C LYS A 75 9.56 3.33 9.60
N VAL A 76 10.16 3.91 10.64
CA VAL A 76 11.39 4.69 10.50
C VAL A 76 12.57 3.77 10.78
N LYS A 77 13.48 3.68 9.81
CA LYS A 77 14.63 2.79 9.86
C LYS A 77 15.94 3.56 9.75
N LYS A 78 16.92 3.16 10.55
CA LYS A 78 18.31 3.57 10.38
C LYS A 78 19.02 2.63 9.42
N ARG A 79 19.55 3.15 8.32
CA ARG A 79 20.33 2.36 7.35
C ARG A 79 21.66 1.92 7.94
N ARG A 80 22.06 0.68 7.67
CA ARG A 80 23.33 0.09 8.10
C ARG A 80 24.04 -0.51 6.91
N ASN A 81 25.35 -0.28 6.82
CA ASN A 81 26.13 -0.73 5.64
C ASN A 81 26.41 -2.23 5.60
N PHE A 82 26.43 -2.93 6.75
CA PHE A 82 26.83 -4.34 6.84
C PHE A 82 25.79 -5.26 7.48
N TRP A 83 24.62 -4.73 7.90
CA TRP A 83 23.56 -5.46 8.58
C TRP A 83 22.20 -5.00 8.08
N PHE A 84 21.16 -5.75 8.43
CA PHE A 84 19.79 -5.32 8.19
C PHE A 84 19.55 -3.95 8.84
N ASP A 85 18.76 -3.11 8.17
CA ASP A 85 18.35 -1.81 8.69
C ASP A 85 17.68 -1.96 10.06
N LYS A 86 18.01 -1.04 10.98
CA LYS A 86 17.41 -1.05 12.32
C LYS A 86 16.13 -0.24 12.31
N THR A 87 15.02 -0.85 12.67
CA THR A 87 13.78 -0.11 12.92
C THR A 87 13.91 0.67 14.24
N GLU A 88 13.76 1.98 14.16
CA GLU A 88 13.80 2.86 15.34
C GLU A 88 12.39 3.14 15.87
N GLU A 89 11.41 3.39 14.96
CA GLU A 89 10.01 3.64 15.32
C GLU A 89 9.06 2.91 14.37
N LYS A 90 7.86 2.63 14.89
CA LYS A 90 6.75 2.03 14.14
C LYS A 90 5.46 2.78 14.45
N HIS A 91 4.69 3.06 13.42
CA HIS A 91 3.36 3.64 13.54
C HIS A 91 2.38 2.84 12.72
N GLU A 92 1.15 2.76 13.18
CA GLU A 92 0.07 2.07 12.50
C GLU A 92 -1.19 2.94 12.54
N ILE A 93 -1.86 3.04 11.41
CA ILE A 93 -3.15 3.71 11.29
C ILE A 93 -4.13 2.70 10.72
N ARG A 94 -5.11 2.32 11.54
CA ARG A 94 -6.12 1.33 11.14
C ARG A 94 -7.43 2.02 10.78
N TYR A 95 -7.91 1.79 9.56
CA TYR A 95 -9.19 2.26 9.07
C TYR A 95 -10.17 1.13 8.88
N ARG A 96 -11.43 1.39 9.21
CA ARG A 96 -12.58 0.57 8.86
C ARG A 96 -13.48 1.34 7.92
N LEU A 97 -13.78 0.75 6.77
CA LEU A 97 -14.76 1.24 5.80
C LEU A 97 -15.99 0.33 5.84
N GLN A 98 -17.19 0.90 5.96
CA GLN A 98 -18.45 0.18 5.98
C GLN A 98 -19.53 0.96 5.24
N TYR A 99 -20.40 0.27 4.49
CA TYR A 99 -21.58 0.85 3.88
C TYR A 99 -22.81 0.64 4.76
N HIS A 100 -23.54 1.71 5.01
CA HIS A 100 -24.80 1.71 5.75
C HIS A 100 -25.95 1.81 4.77
N ALA A 101 -26.61 0.69 4.44
CA ALA A 101 -27.65 0.61 3.43
C ALA A 101 -28.86 1.52 3.75
N LEU A 102 -29.29 1.61 5.01
CA LEU A 102 -30.42 2.47 5.41
C LEU A 102 -30.14 3.96 5.21
N LEU A 103 -28.92 4.40 5.44
CA LEU A 103 -28.49 5.78 5.31
C LEU A 103 -27.95 6.07 3.89
N LYS A 104 -27.71 5.03 3.10
CA LYS A 104 -27.02 5.10 1.80
C LYS A 104 -25.70 5.86 1.87
N MET A 105 -24.92 5.62 2.93
CA MET A 105 -23.66 6.32 3.22
C MET A 105 -22.52 5.34 3.47
N TYR A 106 -21.34 5.74 3.07
CA TYR A 106 -20.08 5.08 3.41
C TYR A 106 -19.52 5.71 4.68
N ARG A 107 -19.21 4.89 5.65
CA ARG A 107 -18.61 5.30 6.92
C ARG A 107 -17.17 4.87 6.99
N VAL A 108 -16.27 5.83 7.18
CA VAL A 108 -14.87 5.60 7.50
C VAL A 108 -14.67 5.85 8.98
N ARG A 109 -14.05 4.89 9.66
CA ARG A 109 -13.64 5.04 11.06
C ARG A 109 -12.14 4.80 11.17
N ASN A 110 -11.44 5.75 11.79
CA ASN A 110 -10.08 5.53 12.23
C ASN A 110 -10.15 4.79 13.58
N GLU A 111 -9.67 3.54 13.62
CA GLU A 111 -9.78 2.70 14.81
C GLU A 111 -8.82 3.10 15.94
N ASN A 112 -7.76 3.88 15.62
CA ASN A 112 -6.83 4.38 16.64
C ASN A 112 -7.37 5.62 17.35
N THR A 113 -7.99 6.55 16.61
CA THR A 113 -8.51 7.82 17.16
C THR A 113 -10.01 7.78 17.46
N HIS A 114 -10.70 6.75 16.95
CA HIS A 114 -12.16 6.59 16.98
C HIS A 114 -12.94 7.68 16.24
N ILE A 115 -12.26 8.50 15.44
CA ILE A 115 -12.90 9.50 14.58
C ILE A 115 -13.70 8.80 13.48
N VAL A 116 -14.92 9.26 13.27
CA VAL A 116 -15.87 8.72 12.29
C VAL A 116 -16.25 9.80 11.31
N SER A 117 -16.13 9.49 10.01
CA SER A 117 -16.57 10.34 8.90
C SER A 117 -17.55 9.59 8.01
N ASN A 118 -18.57 10.28 7.51
CA ASN A 118 -19.59 9.71 6.63
C ASN A 118 -19.54 10.41 5.27
N PHE A 119 -19.65 9.61 4.20
CA PHE A 119 -19.53 10.05 2.82
C PHE A 119 -20.69 9.51 1.98
N SER A 120 -21.15 10.29 1.00
CA SER A 120 -22.23 9.87 0.09
C SER A 120 -21.77 8.92 -1.01
N THR A 121 -20.47 8.92 -1.34
CA THR A 121 -19.88 8.08 -2.40
C THR A 121 -18.70 7.28 -1.89
N LEU A 122 -18.44 6.12 -2.53
CA LEU A 122 -17.27 5.31 -2.23
C LEU A 122 -15.98 6.08 -2.52
N THR A 123 -15.90 6.78 -3.64
CA THR A 123 -14.73 7.59 -4.01
C THR A 123 -14.38 8.59 -2.92
N ALA A 124 -15.37 9.38 -2.45
CA ALA A 124 -15.13 10.35 -1.38
C ALA A 124 -14.69 9.68 -0.07
N ALA A 125 -15.17 8.47 0.25
CA ALA A 125 -14.75 7.73 1.42
C ALA A 125 -13.30 7.26 1.29
N LEU A 126 -12.90 6.78 0.11
CA LEU A 126 -11.53 6.36 -0.18
C LEU A 126 -10.57 7.57 -0.14
N ASP A 127 -10.96 8.70 -0.74
CA ASP A 127 -10.19 9.95 -0.68
C ASP A 127 -9.98 10.41 0.77
N GLY A 128 -11.00 10.23 1.62
CA GLY A 128 -10.91 10.54 3.05
C GLY A 128 -9.91 9.66 3.82
N MET A 129 -9.65 8.43 3.36
CA MET A 129 -8.62 7.53 3.91
C MET A 129 -7.26 7.73 3.23
N ALA A 130 -7.24 8.31 2.03
CA ALA A 130 -6.05 8.40 1.18
C ALA A 130 -5.03 9.44 1.66
N THR A 131 -5.40 10.29 2.61
CA THR A 131 -4.59 11.45 2.99
C THR A 131 -4.12 11.36 4.43
N ILE A 132 -2.81 11.26 4.63
CA ILE A 132 -2.16 11.37 5.94
C ILE A 132 -1.48 12.74 6.00
N ARG A 133 -1.69 13.50 7.07
CA ARG A 133 -1.06 14.81 7.28
C ARG A 133 -0.58 14.95 8.71
N ASN A 134 0.57 15.59 8.87
CA ASN A 134 1.16 15.94 10.17
C ASN A 134 1.27 14.75 11.15
N LEU A 135 1.57 13.55 10.65
CA LEU A 135 1.77 12.37 11.51
C LEU A 135 3.16 12.45 12.14
N PRO A 136 3.30 12.60 13.47
CA PRO A 136 4.58 12.54 14.14
C PRO A 136 5.18 11.14 13.97
N VAL A 137 6.41 11.04 13.48
CA VAL A 137 7.05 9.73 13.19
C VAL A 137 8.30 9.47 14.00
N ILE A 138 9.11 10.51 14.32
CA ILE A 138 10.30 10.34 15.17
C ILE A 138 10.83 11.70 15.66
N GLN A 139 11.27 11.73 16.92
CA GLN A 139 11.92 12.92 17.48
C GLN A 139 13.34 13.07 16.93
N LYS A 140 13.75 14.29 16.62
CA LYS A 140 15.09 14.62 16.14
C LYS A 140 16.19 14.12 17.10
N SER A 141 15.94 14.18 18.40
CA SER A 141 16.88 13.72 19.45
C SER A 141 17.19 12.22 19.38
N LYS A 142 16.34 11.40 18.76
CA LYS A 142 16.56 9.96 18.55
C LYS A 142 17.42 9.66 17.32
N LEU A 143 17.68 10.67 16.49
CA LEU A 143 18.47 10.49 15.27
C LEU A 143 19.96 10.70 15.57
N SER A 144 20.79 9.78 15.07
CA SER A 144 22.25 9.92 15.14
C SER A 144 22.74 10.88 14.05
N PRO A 145 23.67 11.79 14.35
CA PRO A 145 24.31 12.61 13.33
C PRO A 145 24.95 11.73 12.24
N ASN A 146 24.90 12.19 10.99
CA ASN A 146 25.51 11.53 9.82
C ASN A 146 24.97 10.12 9.49
N ALA A 147 23.86 9.70 10.07
CA ALA A 147 23.20 8.44 9.71
C ALA A 147 22.06 8.71 8.71
N LEU A 148 21.93 7.81 7.72
CA LEU A 148 20.81 7.84 6.78
C LEU A 148 19.60 7.15 7.42
N TYR A 149 18.47 7.83 7.38
CA TYR A 149 17.19 7.29 7.83
C TYR A 149 16.23 7.15 6.65
N LEU A 150 15.43 6.11 6.72
CA LEU A 150 14.47 5.72 5.69
C LEU A 150 13.09 5.59 6.34
N VAL A 151 12.07 5.93 5.58
CA VAL A 151 10.66 5.72 5.94
C VAL A 151 10.09 4.67 5.01
N ASP A 152 9.65 3.55 5.56
CA ASP A 152 8.96 2.51 4.82
C ASP A 152 7.47 2.60 5.12
N ILE A 153 6.65 2.55 4.08
CA ILE A 153 5.18 2.55 4.21
C ILE A 153 4.61 1.34 3.46
N LYS A 154 3.62 0.70 4.06
CA LYS A 154 2.80 -0.34 3.45
C LYS A 154 1.34 -0.14 3.84
N ILE A 155 0.45 -0.30 2.88
CA ILE A 155 -0.99 -0.39 3.11
C ILE A 155 -1.35 -1.88 3.09
N ASP A 156 -1.87 -2.40 4.18
CA ASP A 156 -2.14 -3.82 4.39
C ASP A 156 -3.65 -4.01 4.57
N PHE A 157 -4.28 -4.71 3.64
CA PHE A 157 -5.68 -5.10 3.74
C PHE A 157 -5.81 -6.27 4.70
N GLU A 158 -6.69 -6.19 5.69
CA GLU A 158 -6.87 -7.22 6.72
C GLU A 158 -7.93 -8.24 6.26
N ASP A 159 -7.53 -9.20 5.45
CA ASP A 159 -8.38 -10.28 4.95
C ASP A 159 -8.91 -11.18 6.06
N SER A 160 -8.18 -11.32 7.15
CA SER A 160 -8.59 -12.06 8.35
C SER A 160 -9.84 -11.51 9.05
N GLU A 161 -10.17 -10.25 8.82
CA GLU A 161 -11.38 -9.59 9.36
C GLU A 161 -12.63 -9.85 8.49
N LEU A 162 -12.47 -10.45 7.33
CA LEU A 162 -13.60 -10.83 6.49
C LEU A 162 -14.36 -12.04 7.06
N PRO A 163 -15.66 -12.18 6.77
CA PRO A 163 -16.41 -13.41 7.04
C PRO A 163 -15.72 -14.62 6.39
N LEU A 164 -15.72 -15.77 7.09
CA LEU A 164 -15.02 -17.00 6.66
C LEU A 164 -15.21 -17.38 5.18
N PRO A 165 -16.42 -17.32 4.58
CA PRO A 165 -16.61 -17.66 3.17
C PRO A 165 -15.82 -16.74 2.22
N LEU A 166 -15.61 -15.47 2.59
CA LEU A 166 -14.85 -14.51 1.79
C LEU A 166 -13.33 -14.67 1.97
N GLN A 167 -12.87 -15.06 3.16
CA GLN A 167 -11.43 -15.29 3.40
C GLN A 167 -10.84 -16.32 2.43
N THR A 168 -11.56 -17.39 2.14
CA THR A 168 -11.11 -18.40 1.17
C THR A 168 -11.05 -17.86 -0.26
N GLN A 169 -11.93 -16.94 -0.62
CA GLN A 169 -11.93 -16.31 -1.94
C GLN A 169 -10.76 -15.37 -2.13
N VAL A 170 -10.37 -14.63 -1.09
CA VAL A 170 -9.24 -13.70 -1.11
C VAL A 170 -7.93 -14.39 -1.51
N ILE A 171 -7.70 -15.60 -1.00
CA ILE A 171 -6.48 -16.38 -1.28
C ILE A 171 -6.39 -16.76 -2.77
N LEU A 172 -7.52 -16.98 -3.43
CA LEU A 172 -7.59 -17.54 -4.78
C LEU A 172 -7.83 -16.48 -5.88
N ASN A 173 -8.19 -15.26 -5.51
CA ASN A 173 -8.66 -14.27 -6.46
C ASN A 173 -7.88 -12.93 -6.34
N SER A 174 -7.21 -12.55 -7.43
CA SER A 174 -6.45 -11.30 -7.53
C SER A 174 -7.28 -10.03 -7.33
N GLN A 175 -8.59 -10.09 -7.48
CA GLN A 175 -9.49 -8.95 -7.22
C GLN A 175 -9.53 -8.54 -5.74
N TRP A 176 -8.96 -9.35 -4.83
CA TRP A 176 -8.81 -9.04 -3.42
C TRP A 176 -7.40 -8.56 -3.05
N GLN A 177 -6.54 -8.32 -4.03
CA GLN A 177 -5.21 -7.74 -3.80
C GLN A 177 -5.32 -6.23 -3.51
N LEU A 178 -5.92 -5.91 -2.36
CA LEU A 178 -6.19 -4.54 -1.91
C LEU A 178 -5.05 -3.98 -1.02
N SER A 179 -3.93 -4.69 -0.94
CA SER A 179 -2.71 -4.26 -0.22
C SER A 179 -1.71 -3.64 -1.18
N SER A 180 -0.80 -2.81 -0.65
CA SER A 180 0.38 -2.33 -1.36
C SER A 180 1.62 -3.18 -1.04
N ASN A 181 2.65 -3.04 -1.86
CA ASN A 181 4.01 -3.41 -1.48
C ASN A 181 4.60 -2.40 -0.48
N TRP A 182 5.70 -2.79 0.20
CA TRP A 182 6.50 -1.84 0.96
C TRP A 182 7.15 -0.84 -0.01
N THR A 183 6.94 0.44 0.24
CA THR A 183 7.56 1.52 -0.51
C THR A 183 8.42 2.33 0.45
N GLN A 184 9.61 2.75 -0.01
CA GLN A 184 10.63 3.35 0.82
C GLN A 184 10.98 4.75 0.33
N TRP A 185 11.10 5.69 1.26
CA TRP A 185 11.58 7.07 1.04
C TRP A 185 12.71 7.41 2.00
N THR A 186 13.52 8.37 1.62
CA THR A 186 14.52 8.94 2.51
C THR A 186 13.85 9.92 3.47
N LEU A 187 14.15 9.83 4.77
CA LEU A 187 13.76 10.84 5.73
C LEU A 187 14.52 12.12 5.38
N SER A 188 13.82 13.13 4.88
CA SER A 188 14.46 14.40 4.49
C SER A 188 14.94 15.15 5.72
N ASN A 189 16.21 15.59 5.69
CA ASN A 189 16.79 16.46 6.70
C ASN A 189 16.68 17.96 6.31
N GLU A 190 15.92 18.27 5.25
CA GLU A 190 15.77 19.65 4.82
C GLU A 190 14.86 20.40 5.78
N THR A 191 15.47 21.34 6.51
CA THR A 191 14.74 22.41 7.22
C THR A 191 14.45 23.48 6.20
N HIS A 192 13.20 23.66 5.84
CA HIS A 192 12.73 24.87 5.13
C HIS A 192 12.51 26.00 6.12
#